data_8f0818f441ff9534fff244846373a1b9
#
_entry.id   8f0818f441ff9534fff244846373a1b9
#
_cell.length_a   1.000
_cell.length_b   1.000
_cell.length_c   1.000
_cell.angle_alpha   90.00
_cell.angle_beta   90.00
_cell.angle_gamma   90.00
#
_symmetry.space_group_name_H-M   'P 1'
#
loop_
_entity.id
_entity.type
_entity.pdbx_description
1 polymer ?
#
loop_
_entity_poly.entity_id
_entity_poly.type
_entity_poly.pdbx_seq_one_letter_code
_entity_poly.pdbx_strand_id
1 'polypeptide(L)'
;MTYIKINNTKYPATINGKMSDTAWDNRASKAITLDMDYATASALFVDGAAWSIITEQDVPVYETNENGEPFLDELGNPEVKEYETQETEFDNSDYCLAGDITDHRDGRITVNMGALTEVEQAYELMLGGM
;
A
#
# COMPACT_ATOMS: atom_id res chain seq x y z
N MET A 1 8.61 5.53 4.49
CA MET A 1 7.80 6.16 3.46
C MET A 1 6.91 5.14 2.78
N THR A 2 5.72 5.55 2.40
CA THR A 2 4.73 4.62 1.83
C THR A 2 4.45 5.00 0.38
N TYR A 3 4.37 4.00 -0.47
CA TYR A 3 4.09 4.14 -1.91
C TYR A 3 3.02 3.15 -2.31
N ILE A 4 2.32 3.44 -3.39
CA ILE A 4 1.57 2.43 -4.11
C ILE A 4 2.31 2.09 -5.39
N LYS A 5 2.18 0.84 -5.83
CA LYS A 5 2.69 0.39 -7.13
C LYS A 5 1.54 -0.11 -7.97
N ILE A 6 1.32 0.51 -9.10
CA ILE A 6 0.28 0.14 -10.06
C ILE A 6 0.85 0.33 -11.47
N ASN A 7 0.60 -0.62 -12.37
CA ASN A 7 1.17 -0.64 -13.73
C ASN A 7 2.71 -0.50 -13.72
N ASN A 8 3.39 -1.16 -12.78
CA ASN A 8 4.84 -1.14 -12.61
C ASN A 8 5.43 0.25 -12.29
N THR A 9 4.58 1.19 -11.87
CA THR A 9 5.02 2.53 -11.48
C THR A 9 4.72 2.76 -10.01
N LYS A 10 5.70 3.31 -9.30
CA LYS A 10 5.63 3.58 -7.87
C LYS A 10 5.26 5.05 -7.64
N TYR A 11 4.23 5.30 -6.83
CA TYR A 11 3.75 6.63 -6.50
C TYR A 11 3.73 6.83 -4.99
N PRO A 12 4.32 7.91 -4.46
CA PRO A 12 4.18 8.23 -3.04
C PRO A 12 2.72 8.42 -2.68
N ALA A 13 2.28 7.81 -1.58
CA ALA A 13 0.87 7.86 -1.19
C ALA A 13 0.69 7.77 0.32
N THR A 14 -0.43 8.30 0.80
CA THR A 14 -0.93 8.10 2.16
C THR A 14 -2.15 7.20 2.08
N ILE A 15 -2.21 6.16 2.92
CA ILE A 15 -3.26 5.16 2.83
C ILE A 15 -3.99 5.06 4.18
N ASN A 16 -5.32 5.15 4.11
CA ASN A 16 -6.20 4.97 5.27
C ASN A 16 -7.17 3.83 4.99
N GLY A 17 -7.07 2.77 5.78
CA GLY A 17 -7.94 1.61 5.62
C GLY A 17 -9.17 1.68 6.51
N LYS A 18 -10.28 1.11 6.04
CA LYS A 18 -11.49 0.87 6.81
C LYS A 18 -11.85 -0.60 6.68
N MET A 19 -12.06 -1.27 7.80
CA MET A 19 -12.47 -2.68 7.78
C MET A 19 -13.93 -2.84 7.38
N SER A 20 -14.74 -1.82 7.62
CA SER A 20 -16.16 -1.81 7.25
C SER A 20 -16.54 -0.36 6.91
N ASP A 21 -16.73 -0.09 5.62
CA ASP A 21 -17.13 1.24 5.15
C ASP A 21 -18.65 1.28 5.02
N THR A 22 -19.31 1.92 5.99
CA THR A 22 -20.77 2.01 6.03
C THR A 22 -21.35 2.80 4.87
N ALA A 23 -20.57 3.69 4.26
CA ALA A 23 -20.99 4.44 3.09
C ALA A 23 -20.87 3.61 1.80
N TRP A 24 -20.27 2.43 1.85
CA TRP A 24 -20.04 1.58 0.69
C TRP A 24 -20.34 0.11 1.02
N ASP A 25 -21.60 -0.15 1.35
CA ASP A 25 -22.13 -1.51 1.61
C ASP A 25 -21.36 -2.31 2.67
N ASN A 26 -20.77 -1.61 3.65
CA ASN A 26 -19.99 -2.22 4.73
C ASN A 26 -18.78 -3.05 4.25
N ARG A 27 -18.27 -2.78 3.05
CA ARG A 27 -17.07 -3.46 2.55
C ARG A 27 -15.80 -2.88 3.16
N ALA A 28 -14.75 -3.69 3.24
CA ALA A 28 -13.43 -3.19 3.56
C ALA A 28 -12.95 -2.29 2.40
N SER A 29 -12.35 -1.16 2.72
CA SER A 29 -11.86 -0.22 1.72
C SER A 29 -10.56 0.44 2.15
N LYS A 30 -9.83 0.99 1.18
CA LYS A 30 -8.63 1.78 1.42
C LYS A 30 -8.73 3.08 0.65
N ALA A 31 -8.53 4.19 1.36
CA ALA A 31 -8.46 5.53 0.77
C ALA A 31 -6.99 5.86 0.50
N ILE A 32 -6.67 6.11 -0.75
CA ILE A 32 -5.31 6.36 -1.22
C ILE A 32 -5.21 7.81 -1.63
N THR A 33 -4.40 8.60 -0.91
CA THR A 33 -4.18 10.02 -1.22
C THR A 33 -2.81 10.18 -1.85
N LEU A 34 -2.76 10.76 -3.04
CA LEU A 34 -1.53 10.94 -3.78
C LEU A 34 -1.57 12.18 -4.68
N ASP A 35 -0.39 12.63 -5.12
CA ASP A 35 -0.23 13.74 -6.05
C ASP A 35 -0.45 13.24 -7.47
N MET A 36 -1.63 13.48 -8.01
CA MET A 36 -2.00 12.99 -9.32
C MET A 36 -3.23 13.76 -9.80
N ASP A 37 -3.40 13.92 -11.10
CA ASP A 37 -4.62 14.52 -11.62
C ASP A 37 -5.75 13.47 -11.69
N TYR A 38 -6.98 13.97 -11.77
CA TYR A 38 -8.18 13.12 -11.81
C TYR A 38 -8.17 12.17 -13.00
N ALA A 39 -7.80 12.67 -14.17
CA ALA A 39 -7.82 11.86 -15.41
C ALA A 39 -6.85 10.68 -15.33
N THR A 40 -5.64 10.91 -14.81
CA THR A 40 -4.64 9.86 -14.63
C THR A 40 -5.11 8.84 -13.60
N ALA A 41 -5.66 9.31 -12.47
CA ALA A 41 -6.16 8.43 -11.42
C ALA A 41 -7.31 7.57 -11.90
N SER A 42 -8.27 8.14 -12.62
CA SER A 42 -9.41 7.38 -13.12
C SER A 42 -9.02 6.35 -14.18
N ALA A 43 -7.91 6.55 -14.87
CA ALA A 43 -7.39 5.58 -15.83
C ALA A 43 -6.63 4.42 -15.14
N LEU A 44 -5.99 4.68 -14.01
CA LEU A 44 -5.21 3.67 -13.28
C LEU A 44 -6.06 2.85 -12.32
N PHE A 45 -6.92 3.50 -11.56
CA PHE A 45 -7.74 2.87 -10.53
C PHE A 45 -9.10 2.48 -11.10
N VAL A 46 -9.12 1.32 -11.73
CA VAL A 46 -10.32 0.75 -12.36
C VAL A 46 -10.68 -0.56 -11.68
N ASP A 47 -11.89 -1.07 -11.94
CA ASP A 47 -12.30 -2.38 -11.43
C ASP A 47 -11.35 -3.46 -11.95
N GLY A 48 -10.87 -4.30 -11.04
CA GLY A 48 -9.95 -5.36 -11.38
C GLY A 48 -8.47 -4.93 -11.41
N ALA A 49 -8.17 -3.67 -11.06
CA ALA A 49 -6.79 -3.22 -11.03
C ALA A 49 -5.97 -4.00 -10.00
N ALA A 50 -4.82 -4.48 -10.41
CA ALA A 50 -3.85 -5.10 -9.52
C ALA A 50 -2.88 -4.04 -9.03
N TRP A 51 -2.75 -3.91 -7.72
CA TRP A 51 -1.86 -2.90 -7.13
C TRP A 51 -1.29 -3.38 -5.81
N SER A 52 -0.21 -2.75 -5.38
CA SER A 52 0.51 -3.12 -4.16
C SER A 52 0.79 -1.88 -3.33
N ILE A 53 0.98 -2.09 -2.04
CA ILE A 53 1.49 -1.07 -1.11
C ILE A 53 2.95 -1.40 -0.84
N ILE A 54 3.83 -0.41 -1.00
CA ILE A 54 5.25 -0.56 -0.72
C ILE A 54 5.58 0.33 0.47
N THR A 55 6.19 -0.25 1.49
CA THR A 55 6.73 0.49 2.63
C THR A 55 8.24 0.45 2.58
N GLU A 56 8.86 1.61 2.77
CA GLU A 56 10.30 1.73 2.90
C GLU A 56 10.67 1.95 4.35
N GLN A 57 11.68 1.24 4.81
CA GLN A 57 12.17 1.33 6.16
C GLN A 57 13.70 1.35 6.14
N ASP A 58 14.28 2.27 6.91
CA ASP A 58 15.73 2.28 7.10
C ASP A 58 16.09 1.28 8.19
N VAL A 59 16.94 0.32 7.83
CA VAL A 59 17.39 -0.73 8.73
C VAL A 59 18.86 -0.51 9.04
N PRO A 60 19.27 -0.52 10.31
CA PRO A 60 20.67 -0.31 10.66
C PRO A 60 21.55 -1.48 10.22
N VAL A 61 22.70 -1.16 9.65
CA VAL A 61 23.75 -2.12 9.35
C VAL A 61 24.84 -1.91 10.40
N TYR A 62 25.12 -2.94 11.16
CA TYR A 62 26.06 -2.84 12.29
C TYR A 62 27.50 -3.10 11.86
N GLU A 63 28.44 -2.39 12.49
CA GLU A 63 29.85 -2.72 12.39
C GLU A 63 30.11 -4.07 13.06
N THR A 64 30.85 -4.95 12.39
CA THR A 64 31.19 -6.27 12.91
C THR A 64 32.69 -6.49 12.86
N ASN A 65 33.19 -7.34 13.76
CA ASN A 65 34.59 -7.79 13.78
C ASN A 65 34.77 -8.96 12.80
N GLU A 66 35.98 -9.53 12.74
CA GLU A 66 36.32 -10.65 11.87
C GLU A 66 35.47 -11.91 12.10
N ASN A 67 34.94 -12.06 13.30
CA ASN A 67 34.09 -13.20 13.68
C ASN A 67 32.60 -12.96 13.43
N GLY A 68 32.24 -11.81 12.87
CA GLY A 68 30.85 -11.44 12.65
C GLY A 68 30.13 -10.92 13.90
N GLU A 69 30.86 -10.65 14.97
CA GLU A 69 30.30 -10.09 16.20
C GLU A 69 30.22 -8.57 16.13
N PRO A 70 29.09 -7.96 16.57
CA PRO A 70 28.96 -6.50 16.52
C PRO A 70 29.91 -5.82 17.51
N PHE A 71 30.48 -4.67 17.11
CA PHE A 71 31.15 -3.78 18.03
C PHE A 71 30.10 -3.08 18.89
N LEU A 72 30.41 -2.90 20.17
CA LEU A 72 29.53 -2.26 21.11
C LEU A 72 30.01 -0.85 21.41
N ASP A 73 29.08 0.09 21.57
CA ASP A 73 29.40 1.43 22.03
C ASP A 73 29.61 1.46 23.56
N GLU A 74 29.83 2.65 24.11
CA GLU A 74 30.09 2.81 25.57
C GLU A 74 28.91 2.34 26.43
N LEU A 75 27.70 2.32 25.88
CA LEU A 75 26.47 1.88 26.57
C LEU A 75 26.17 0.41 26.38
N GLY A 76 27.02 -0.32 25.62
CA GLY A 76 26.84 -1.74 25.35
C GLY A 76 25.87 -2.03 24.19
N ASN A 77 25.52 -1.02 23.42
CA ASN A 77 24.66 -1.18 22.22
C ASN A 77 25.50 -1.41 20.96
N PRO A 78 25.04 -2.20 19.99
CA PRO A 78 25.76 -2.37 18.74
C PRO A 78 25.97 -1.05 18.00
N GLU A 79 27.19 -0.84 17.50
CA GLU A 79 27.50 0.35 16.70
C GLU A 79 26.91 0.24 15.31
N VAL A 80 26.21 1.29 14.87
CA VAL A 80 25.61 1.37 13.56
C VAL A 80 26.64 1.94 12.58
N LYS A 81 26.95 1.18 11.53
CA LYS A 81 27.85 1.61 10.46
C LYS A 81 27.13 2.53 9.48
N GLU A 82 25.95 2.11 9.04
CA GLU A 82 25.13 2.81 8.06
C GLU A 82 23.71 2.32 8.17
N TYR A 83 22.79 2.97 7.42
CA TYR A 83 21.42 2.51 7.29
C TYR A 83 21.18 2.08 5.85
N GLU A 84 20.50 0.96 5.67
CA GLU A 84 20.04 0.50 4.37
C GLU A 84 18.54 0.69 4.26
N THR A 85 18.06 1.18 3.13
CA THR A 85 16.64 1.25 2.85
C THR A 85 16.15 -0.11 2.38
N GLN A 86 15.18 -0.68 3.10
CA GLN A 86 14.54 -1.93 2.71
C GLN A 86 13.10 -1.65 2.32
N GLU A 87 12.66 -2.27 1.24
CA GLU A 87 11.28 -2.19 0.76
C GLU A 87 10.54 -3.49 1.06
N THR A 88 9.31 -3.36 1.52
CA THR A 88 8.38 -4.49 1.65
C THR A 88 7.17 -4.20 0.79
N GLU A 89 6.81 -5.13 -0.07
CA GLU A 89 5.66 -5.01 -0.95
C GLU A 89 4.52 -5.89 -0.46
N PHE A 90 3.33 -5.31 -0.32
CA PHE A 90 2.12 -6.01 0.07
C PHE A 90 1.12 -5.95 -1.08
N ASP A 91 0.75 -7.10 -1.61
CA ASP A 91 -0.27 -7.18 -2.66
C ASP A 91 -1.62 -6.73 -2.12
N ASN A 92 -2.26 -5.80 -2.80
CA ASN A 92 -3.58 -5.27 -2.46
C ASN A 92 -4.58 -5.49 -3.59
N SER A 93 -4.35 -6.49 -4.44
CA SER A 93 -5.24 -6.82 -5.55
C SER A 93 -6.63 -7.28 -5.10
N ASP A 94 -6.81 -7.64 -3.82
CA ASP A 94 -8.11 -7.95 -3.23
C ASP A 94 -9.00 -6.70 -3.13
N TYR A 95 -8.41 -5.52 -3.08
CA TYR A 95 -9.13 -4.24 -3.11
C TYR A 95 -9.28 -3.83 -4.57
N CYS A 96 -10.13 -4.57 -5.30
CA CYS A 96 -10.22 -4.50 -6.76
C CYS A 96 -11.39 -3.67 -7.29
N LEU A 97 -12.22 -3.11 -6.41
CA LEU A 97 -13.34 -2.28 -6.84
C LEU A 97 -12.96 -0.80 -6.77
N ALA A 98 -13.09 -0.11 -7.89
CA ALA A 98 -12.85 1.32 -7.95
C ALA A 98 -14.07 2.07 -7.40
N GLY A 99 -13.85 2.92 -6.41
CA GLY A 99 -14.87 3.77 -5.82
C GLY A 99 -14.69 5.22 -6.22
N ASP A 100 -15.15 6.13 -5.36
CA ASP A 100 -15.10 7.55 -5.62
C ASP A 100 -13.68 8.08 -5.63
N ILE A 101 -13.44 9.05 -6.51
CA ILE A 101 -12.20 9.83 -6.54
C ILE A 101 -12.54 11.25 -6.11
N THR A 102 -11.89 11.73 -5.06
CA THR A 102 -12.06 13.09 -4.56
C THR A 102 -10.88 13.95 -4.99
N ASP A 103 -11.15 15.00 -5.75
CA ASP A 103 -10.14 15.99 -6.14
C ASP A 103 -10.13 17.10 -5.08
N HIS A 104 -9.00 17.23 -4.38
CA HIS A 104 -8.84 18.25 -3.32
C HIS A 104 -8.50 19.64 -3.87
N ARG A 105 -8.29 19.76 -5.19
CA ARG A 105 -7.96 21.02 -5.88
C ARG A 105 -6.66 21.68 -5.41
N ASP A 106 -5.77 20.88 -4.84
CA ASP A 106 -4.45 21.32 -4.37
C ASP A 106 -3.31 20.48 -4.97
N GLY A 107 -3.59 19.77 -6.07
CA GLY A 107 -2.66 18.83 -6.70
C GLY A 107 -2.76 17.42 -6.16
N ARG A 108 -3.61 17.18 -5.16
CA ARG A 108 -3.82 15.85 -4.57
C ARG A 108 -5.22 15.36 -4.82
N ILE A 109 -5.32 14.04 -4.89
CA ILE A 109 -6.59 13.34 -4.99
C ILE A 109 -6.63 12.19 -3.98
N THR A 110 -7.84 11.76 -3.64
CA THR A 110 -8.04 10.55 -2.83
C THR A 110 -8.89 9.58 -3.64
N VAL A 111 -8.36 8.37 -3.83
CA VAL A 111 -9.04 7.27 -4.52
C VAL A 111 -9.47 6.25 -3.48
N ASN A 112 -10.71 5.79 -3.55
CA ASN A 112 -11.21 4.72 -2.70
C ASN A 112 -11.19 3.40 -3.49
N MET A 113 -10.49 2.40 -2.96
CA MET A 113 -10.49 1.04 -3.52
C MET A 113 -11.11 0.10 -2.50
N GLY A 114 -12.10 -0.67 -2.93
CA GLY A 114 -12.85 -1.56 -2.05
C GLY A 114 -12.64 -3.03 -2.34
N ALA A 115 -12.79 -3.86 -1.31
CA ALA A 115 -12.78 -5.31 -1.44
C ALA A 115 -14.20 -5.82 -1.70
N LEU A 116 -14.28 -6.99 -2.30
CA LEU A 116 -15.56 -7.67 -2.48
C LEU A 116 -16.12 -8.08 -1.09
N THR A 117 -17.44 -7.90 -0.91
CA THR A 117 -18.11 -8.41 0.27
C THR A 117 -18.24 -9.92 0.21
N GLU A 118 -18.57 -10.57 1.33
CA GLU A 118 -18.78 -12.02 1.36
C GLU A 118 -19.88 -12.47 0.38
N VAL A 119 -20.94 -11.69 0.27
CA VAL A 119 -22.05 -11.97 -0.67
C VAL A 119 -21.56 -11.89 -2.10
N GLU A 120 -20.78 -10.87 -2.44
CA GLU A 120 -20.22 -10.71 -3.78
C GLU A 120 -19.25 -11.83 -4.13
N GLN A 121 -18.41 -12.24 -3.17
CA GLN A 121 -17.49 -13.35 -3.36
C GLN A 121 -18.23 -14.67 -3.60
N ALA A 122 -19.27 -14.92 -2.84
CA ALA A 122 -20.11 -16.10 -3.03
C ALA A 122 -20.78 -16.11 -4.40
N TYR A 123 -21.26 -14.94 -4.86
CA TYR A 123 -21.86 -14.79 -6.17
C TYR A 123 -20.86 -15.10 -7.29
N GLU A 124 -19.65 -14.59 -7.19
CA GLU A 124 -18.59 -14.86 -8.17
C GLU A 124 -18.21 -16.34 -8.22
N LEU A 125 -18.14 -16.99 -7.07
CA LEU A 125 -17.87 -18.43 -6.98
C LEU A 125 -18.97 -19.25 -7.68
N MET A 126 -20.22 -18.85 -7.50
CA MET A 126 -21.34 -19.50 -8.19
C MET A 126 -21.24 -19.36 -9.70
N LEU A 127 -20.89 -18.17 -10.19
CA LEU A 127 -20.74 -17.91 -11.63
C LEU A 127 -19.51 -18.62 -12.19
N GLY A 128 -18.40 -18.62 -11.44
CA GLY A 128 -17.14 -19.26 -11.86
C GLY A 128 -17.20 -20.79 -11.80
N GLY A 129 -18.09 -21.34 -11.00
CA GLY A 129 -18.26 -22.79 -10.86
C GLY A 129 -19.15 -23.44 -11.92
N MET A 130 -19.68 -22.63 -12.79
CA MET A 130 -20.49 -23.10 -13.93
C MET A 130 -19.64 -23.26 -15.18
#